data_308c264e9696cf184a2c3d2814fe446a
#
_entry.id   308c264e9696cf184a2c3d2814fe446a
#
_cell.length_a   1.000
_cell.length_b   1.000
_cell.length_c   1.000
_cell.angle_alpha   90.00
_cell.angle_beta   90.00
_cell.angle_gamma   90.00
#
_symmetry.space_group_name_H-M   'P 1'
#
loop_
_entity.id
_entity.type
_entity.pdbx_description
1 polymer ?
#
loop_
_entity_poly.entity_id
_entity_poly.type
_entity_poly.pdbx_seq_one_letter_code
_entity_poly.pdbx_strand_id
1 'polypeptide(L)'
;MGKEIGGLKDKLGKAKGELAGLGKENGKLHSKLGAADKKITGLNGKINGLGNANDDLKKLVARLEGENKGLGDKVAGLGKNLYKVQSDLNNKNGLFAACTNEKNGLITDISNLKNGLGNSNKELFACKDKNKREIASKKKFVEQFRNVAKKIENQKKNLRANIAKNLARKFRENKIDAKVDPKTGNVTLLMDKNLLFETNSARLSKFAKVKLKQIIPVYSDVLFSDMDIKEKIQSFNVEGHASPNFLSGPVDPFNSKPEAYNYNLNLSSRRALSITNFIYGRRLKFDNKYYMRNVTKSIGYGFTRPVLLSANFNNKLEDIMNPKGILVADRSPASVKIPMANPDLKCGKYSCSLSQRVELSFSLKDDPKTIEKILDLPKDDLWLK
;
A
#
# COMPACT_ATOMS: atom_id res chain seq x y z
N MET A 1 -60.04 13.83 -31.59
CA MET A 1 -59.57 12.42 -31.77
C MET A 1 -58.31 12.28 -32.66
N GLY A 2 -58.26 12.80 -33.89
CA GLY A 2 -57.11 12.56 -34.78
C GLY A 2 -55.75 13.10 -34.24
N LYS A 3 -55.75 14.28 -33.63
CA LYS A 3 -54.53 14.88 -33.09
C LYS A 3 -54.00 14.18 -31.84
N GLU A 4 -54.88 13.66 -31.02
CA GLU A 4 -54.49 12.91 -29.80
C GLU A 4 -53.94 11.53 -30.12
N ILE A 5 -54.50 10.85 -31.11
CA ILE A 5 -54.01 9.56 -31.62
C ILE A 5 -52.62 9.73 -32.27
N GLY A 6 -52.38 10.86 -32.97
CA GLY A 6 -51.06 11.22 -33.47
C GLY A 6 -50.03 11.38 -32.35
N GLY A 7 -50.41 12.18 -31.34
CA GLY A 7 -49.51 12.40 -30.19
C GLY A 7 -49.23 11.13 -29.35
N LEU A 8 -50.18 10.22 -29.28
CA LEU A 8 -49.99 8.92 -28.65
C LEU A 8 -49.10 7.98 -29.47
N LYS A 9 -49.24 8.01 -30.80
CA LYS A 9 -48.38 7.27 -31.73
C LYS A 9 -46.91 7.74 -31.64
N ASP A 10 -46.72 9.06 -31.57
CA ASP A 10 -45.36 9.62 -31.41
C ASP A 10 -44.73 9.29 -30.07
N LYS A 11 -45.55 9.34 -29.01
CA LYS A 11 -45.10 8.88 -27.66
C LYS A 11 -44.77 7.39 -27.65
N LEU A 12 -45.59 6.57 -28.30
CA LEU A 12 -45.34 5.13 -28.41
C LEU A 12 -44.09 4.85 -29.27
N GLY A 13 -43.88 5.63 -30.34
CA GLY A 13 -42.68 5.56 -31.16
C GLY A 13 -41.39 5.89 -30.36
N LYS A 14 -41.47 6.95 -29.59
CA LYS A 14 -40.37 7.34 -28.69
C LYS A 14 -40.09 6.26 -27.62
N ALA A 15 -41.14 5.77 -26.95
CA ALA A 15 -41.02 4.73 -25.96
C ALA A 15 -40.44 3.41 -26.53
N LYS A 16 -40.84 3.04 -27.74
CA LYS A 16 -40.26 1.87 -28.46
C LYS A 16 -38.79 2.10 -28.83
N GLY A 17 -38.42 3.31 -29.21
CA GLY A 17 -37.01 3.69 -29.45
C GLY A 17 -36.15 3.62 -28.17
N GLU A 18 -36.71 4.12 -27.09
CA GLU A 18 -36.09 4.06 -25.79
C GLU A 18 -35.92 2.60 -25.30
N LEU A 19 -36.95 1.76 -25.46
CA LEU A 19 -36.87 0.34 -25.10
C LEU A 19 -35.84 -0.41 -25.96
N ALA A 20 -35.74 -0.14 -27.23
CA ALA A 20 -34.71 -0.71 -28.10
C ALA A 20 -33.31 -0.21 -27.72
N GLY A 21 -33.20 1.06 -27.30
CA GLY A 21 -32.00 1.64 -26.72
C GLY A 21 -31.55 0.90 -25.44
N LEU A 22 -32.48 0.73 -24.52
CA LEU A 22 -32.28 -0.01 -23.28
C LEU A 22 -31.90 -1.48 -23.51
N GLY A 23 -32.47 -2.12 -24.48
CA GLY A 23 -32.12 -3.50 -24.89
C GLY A 23 -30.65 -3.60 -25.36
N LYS A 24 -30.23 -2.64 -26.20
CA LYS A 24 -28.83 -2.55 -26.64
C LYS A 24 -27.86 -2.23 -25.48
N GLU A 25 -28.29 -1.40 -24.53
CA GLU A 25 -27.53 -1.05 -23.37
C GLU A 25 -27.38 -2.24 -22.42
N ASN A 26 -28.45 -3.00 -22.22
CA ASN A 26 -28.42 -4.23 -21.42
C ASN A 26 -27.47 -5.28 -22.02
N GLY A 27 -27.50 -5.46 -23.36
CA GLY A 27 -26.55 -6.35 -24.05
C GLY A 27 -25.07 -5.94 -23.86
N LYS A 28 -24.78 -4.63 -23.87
CA LYS A 28 -23.43 -4.13 -23.59
C LYS A 28 -23.07 -4.24 -22.09
N LEU A 29 -24.05 -4.13 -21.18
CA LEU A 29 -23.84 -4.40 -19.75
C LEU A 29 -23.51 -5.87 -19.51
N HIS A 30 -24.21 -6.79 -20.15
CA HIS A 30 -23.88 -8.21 -20.10
C HIS A 30 -22.46 -8.52 -20.63
N SER A 31 -22.06 -7.88 -21.73
CA SER A 31 -20.70 -8.04 -22.24
C SER A 31 -19.63 -7.51 -21.25
N LYS A 32 -19.93 -6.38 -20.58
CA LYS A 32 -19.06 -5.82 -19.54
C LYS A 32 -19.02 -6.68 -18.28
N LEU A 33 -20.15 -7.25 -17.90
CA LEU A 33 -20.22 -8.20 -16.80
C LEU A 33 -19.31 -9.42 -17.07
N GLY A 34 -19.41 -10.01 -18.27
CA GLY A 34 -18.53 -11.11 -18.66
C GLY A 34 -17.03 -10.74 -18.69
N ALA A 35 -16.71 -9.48 -19.05
CA ALA A 35 -15.34 -8.99 -18.95
C ALA A 35 -14.88 -8.78 -17.51
N ALA A 36 -15.79 -8.34 -16.64
CA ALA A 36 -15.54 -8.24 -15.19
C ALA A 36 -15.31 -9.60 -14.56
N ASP A 37 -16.12 -10.61 -14.90
CA ASP A 37 -15.97 -11.99 -14.43
C ASP A 37 -14.62 -12.59 -14.84
N LYS A 38 -14.19 -12.38 -16.08
CA LYS A 38 -12.85 -12.79 -16.53
C LYS A 38 -11.75 -12.12 -15.72
N LYS A 39 -11.94 -10.85 -15.35
CA LYS A 39 -10.99 -10.10 -14.53
C LYS A 39 -10.97 -10.62 -13.09
N ILE A 40 -12.14 -10.92 -12.52
CA ILE A 40 -12.28 -11.55 -11.20
C ILE A 40 -11.56 -12.90 -11.19
N THR A 41 -11.75 -13.72 -12.23
CA THR A 41 -11.05 -15.00 -12.37
C THR A 41 -9.54 -14.82 -12.42
N GLY A 42 -9.07 -13.81 -13.18
CA GLY A 42 -7.63 -13.47 -13.22
C GLY A 42 -7.07 -12.97 -11.88
N LEU A 43 -7.87 -12.21 -11.14
CA LEU A 43 -7.50 -11.75 -9.79
C LEU A 43 -7.47 -12.92 -8.79
N ASN A 44 -8.44 -13.82 -8.86
CA ASN A 44 -8.45 -15.04 -8.05
C ASN A 44 -7.23 -15.92 -8.35
N GLY A 45 -6.83 -16.03 -9.63
CA GLY A 45 -5.59 -16.69 -10.00
C GLY A 45 -4.34 -16.05 -9.36
N LYS A 46 -4.30 -14.72 -9.33
CA LYS A 46 -3.21 -13.99 -8.65
C LYS A 46 -3.23 -14.16 -7.14
N ILE A 47 -4.42 -14.15 -6.52
CA ILE A 47 -4.61 -14.41 -5.09
C ILE A 47 -4.10 -15.81 -4.75
N ASN A 48 -4.47 -16.81 -5.55
CA ASN A 48 -3.98 -18.17 -5.37
C ASN A 48 -2.45 -18.26 -5.55
N GLY A 49 -1.90 -17.55 -6.56
CA GLY A 49 -0.46 -17.45 -6.75
C GLY A 49 0.27 -16.81 -5.56
N LEU A 50 -0.30 -15.74 -5.00
CA LEU A 50 0.23 -15.12 -3.79
C LEU A 50 0.06 -16.03 -2.56
N GLY A 51 -1.03 -16.79 -2.48
CA GLY A 51 -1.23 -17.81 -1.46
C GLY A 51 -0.12 -18.85 -1.49
N ASN A 52 0.15 -19.39 -2.68
CA ASN A 52 1.23 -20.37 -2.88
C ASN A 52 2.61 -19.78 -2.52
N ALA A 53 2.90 -18.54 -2.97
CA ALA A 53 4.14 -17.85 -2.61
C ALA A 53 4.28 -17.62 -1.10
N ASN A 54 3.17 -17.30 -0.42
CA ASN A 54 3.16 -17.16 1.04
C ASN A 54 3.42 -18.49 1.74
N ASP A 55 2.86 -19.57 1.23
CA ASP A 55 3.12 -20.91 1.78
C ASP A 55 4.57 -21.36 1.52
N ASP A 56 5.15 -21.01 0.38
CA ASP A 56 6.55 -21.26 0.10
C ASP A 56 7.47 -20.41 1.02
N LEU A 57 7.09 -19.15 1.28
CA LEU A 57 7.79 -18.32 2.28
C LEU A 57 7.71 -18.92 3.69
N LYS A 58 6.55 -19.42 4.11
CA LYS A 58 6.41 -20.11 5.40
C LYS A 58 7.31 -21.33 5.48
N LYS A 59 7.38 -22.14 4.41
CA LYS A 59 8.29 -23.29 4.34
C LYS A 59 9.74 -22.83 4.45
N LEU A 60 10.09 -21.74 3.75
CA LEU A 60 11.44 -21.16 3.82
C LEU A 60 11.78 -20.68 5.22
N VAL A 61 10.85 -19.98 5.88
CA VAL A 61 11.03 -19.53 7.29
C VAL A 61 11.24 -20.74 8.19
N ALA A 62 10.37 -21.76 8.08
CA ALA A 62 10.52 -22.97 8.91
C ALA A 62 11.85 -23.69 8.64
N ARG A 63 12.34 -23.70 7.39
CA ARG A 63 13.65 -24.25 7.06
C ARG A 63 14.78 -23.43 7.70
N LEU A 64 14.71 -22.09 7.56
CA LEU A 64 15.72 -21.19 8.15
C LEU A 64 15.72 -21.26 9.68
N GLU A 65 14.56 -21.39 10.29
CA GLU A 65 14.46 -21.63 11.75
C GLU A 65 15.11 -22.96 12.13
N GLY A 66 14.87 -24.01 11.34
CA GLY A 66 15.53 -25.31 11.50
C GLY A 66 17.06 -25.23 11.33
N GLU A 67 17.51 -24.52 10.30
CA GLU A 67 18.94 -24.29 10.06
C GLU A 67 19.57 -23.46 11.18
N ASN A 68 18.86 -22.41 11.66
CA ASN A 68 19.31 -21.58 12.77
C ASN A 68 19.40 -22.35 14.08
N LYS A 69 18.41 -23.20 14.34
CA LYS A 69 18.46 -24.14 15.47
C LYS A 69 19.63 -25.09 15.36
N GLY A 70 19.86 -25.68 14.16
CA GLY A 70 20.99 -26.55 13.90
C GLY A 70 22.35 -25.86 14.06
N LEU A 71 22.43 -24.59 13.69
CA LEU A 71 23.63 -23.76 13.93
C LEU A 71 23.80 -23.49 15.43
N GLY A 72 22.72 -23.20 16.15
CA GLY A 72 22.75 -23.05 17.62
C GLY A 72 23.27 -24.30 18.32
N ASP A 73 22.80 -25.47 17.91
CA ASP A 73 23.27 -26.77 18.44
C ASP A 73 24.75 -27.00 18.14
N LYS A 74 25.22 -26.62 16.93
CA LYS A 74 26.67 -26.68 16.61
C LYS A 74 27.51 -25.74 17.47
N VAL A 75 27.03 -24.51 17.67
CA VAL A 75 27.70 -23.55 18.58
C VAL A 75 27.75 -24.07 20.02
N ALA A 76 26.65 -24.65 20.49
CA ALA A 76 26.63 -25.29 21.82
C ALA A 76 27.57 -26.49 21.90
N GLY A 77 27.65 -27.30 20.84
CA GLY A 77 28.61 -28.42 20.71
C GLY A 77 30.07 -27.94 20.74
N LEU A 78 30.38 -26.89 20.00
CA LEU A 78 31.68 -26.25 19.99
C LEU A 78 32.05 -25.66 21.37
N GLY A 79 31.07 -25.06 22.06
CA GLY A 79 31.26 -24.59 23.45
C GLY A 79 31.60 -25.71 24.42
N LYS A 80 30.92 -26.85 24.32
CA LYS A 80 31.28 -28.07 25.14
C LYS A 80 32.67 -28.59 24.81
N ASN A 81 33.06 -28.61 23.54
CA ASN A 81 34.38 -29.01 23.11
C ASN A 81 35.44 -28.03 23.60
N LEU A 82 35.18 -26.74 23.56
CA LEU A 82 36.05 -25.70 24.08
C LEU A 82 36.27 -25.86 25.60
N TYR A 83 35.17 -26.13 26.33
CA TYR A 83 35.24 -26.40 27.79
C TYR A 83 36.07 -27.64 28.08
N LYS A 84 35.92 -28.73 27.29
CA LYS A 84 36.73 -29.94 27.42
C LYS A 84 38.22 -29.66 27.14
N VAL A 85 38.50 -28.91 26.05
CA VAL A 85 39.88 -28.52 25.72
C VAL A 85 40.48 -27.62 26.81
N GLN A 86 39.68 -26.72 27.40
CA GLN A 86 40.09 -25.89 28.51
C GLN A 86 40.44 -26.72 29.76
N SER A 87 39.62 -27.76 30.02
CA SER A 87 39.88 -28.71 31.14
C SER A 87 41.16 -29.53 30.92
N ASP A 88 41.35 -30.00 29.67
CA ASP A 88 42.54 -30.75 29.29
C ASP A 88 43.81 -29.88 29.34
N LEU A 89 43.70 -28.61 28.96
CA LEU A 89 44.78 -27.61 29.06
C LEU A 89 45.16 -27.33 30.53
N ASN A 90 44.15 -27.20 31.41
CA ASN A 90 44.36 -27.00 32.85
C ASN A 90 45.05 -28.21 33.47
N ASN A 91 44.65 -29.44 33.08
CA ASN A 91 45.31 -30.67 33.54
C ASN A 91 46.76 -30.77 33.03
N LYS A 92 47.05 -30.39 31.78
CA LYS A 92 48.43 -30.32 31.28
C LYS A 92 49.25 -29.27 32.00
N ASN A 93 48.69 -28.14 32.35
CA ASN A 93 49.36 -27.11 33.14
C ASN A 93 49.67 -27.60 34.57
N GLY A 94 48.77 -28.40 35.16
CA GLY A 94 49.03 -29.10 36.43
C GLY A 94 50.17 -30.12 36.37
N LEU A 95 50.19 -30.90 35.28
CA LEU A 95 51.32 -31.85 35.01
C LEU A 95 52.60 -31.08 34.70
N PHE A 96 52.55 -29.93 34.08
CA PHE A 96 53.71 -29.07 33.81
C PHE A 96 54.30 -28.47 35.09
N ALA A 97 53.48 -28.10 36.07
CA ALA A 97 53.88 -27.60 37.35
C ALA A 97 54.65 -28.71 38.20
N ALA A 98 54.34 -29.98 37.93
CA ALA A 98 54.97 -31.11 38.55
C ALA A 98 56.37 -31.48 37.97
N CYS A 99 56.61 -31.01 36.71
CA CYS A 99 57.87 -31.29 35.99
C CYS A 99 58.90 -30.15 36.14
N THR A 100 59.23 -29.75 37.36
CA THR A 100 60.19 -28.65 37.62
C THR A 100 61.66 -29.02 37.36
N ASN A 101 61.96 -30.23 36.86
CA ASN A 101 63.35 -30.70 36.71
C ASN A 101 63.94 -30.68 35.30
N GLU A 102 63.19 -30.28 34.30
CA GLU A 102 63.70 -30.19 32.90
C GLU A 102 63.77 -28.73 32.38
N LYS A 103 64.60 -27.95 33.09
CA LYS A 103 64.77 -26.51 32.80
C LYS A 103 65.20 -26.20 31.37
N ASN A 104 65.85 -27.10 30.64
CA ASN A 104 66.35 -26.87 29.29
C ASN A 104 65.30 -27.17 28.19
N GLY A 105 64.41 -28.14 28.40
CA GLY A 105 63.29 -28.42 27.51
C GLY A 105 62.25 -27.28 27.55
N LEU A 106 61.98 -26.74 28.73
CA LEU A 106 61.06 -25.64 28.96
C LEU A 106 61.43 -24.36 28.22
N ILE A 107 62.73 -24.04 28.06
CA ILE A 107 63.19 -22.84 27.32
C ILE A 107 62.87 -22.98 25.82
N THR A 108 63.07 -24.19 25.26
CA THR A 108 62.74 -24.45 23.85
C THR A 108 61.24 -24.41 23.62
N ASP A 109 60.44 -24.98 24.51
CA ASP A 109 58.99 -24.99 24.44
C ASP A 109 58.39 -23.59 24.62
N ILE A 110 58.93 -22.77 25.53
CA ILE A 110 58.58 -21.37 25.71
C ILE A 110 58.90 -20.56 24.42
N SER A 111 60.05 -20.84 23.79
CA SER A 111 60.44 -20.18 22.53
C SER A 111 59.46 -20.55 21.40
N ASN A 112 59.09 -21.83 21.32
CA ASN A 112 58.11 -22.33 20.30
C ASN A 112 56.71 -21.77 20.56
N LEU A 113 56.27 -21.70 21.83
CA LEU A 113 55.00 -21.08 22.20
C LEU A 113 54.98 -19.57 21.92
N LYS A 114 56.11 -18.90 22.15
CA LYS A 114 56.25 -17.47 21.85
C LYS A 114 56.19 -17.19 20.35
N ASN A 115 56.79 -18.06 19.52
CA ASN A 115 56.69 -18.01 18.08
C ASN A 115 55.26 -18.35 17.60
N GLY A 116 54.63 -19.36 18.18
CA GLY A 116 53.24 -19.73 17.90
C GLY A 116 52.24 -18.61 18.26
N LEU A 117 52.44 -18.00 19.45
CA LEU A 117 51.64 -16.85 19.89
C LEU A 117 51.84 -15.66 18.97
N GLY A 118 53.08 -15.44 18.52
CA GLY A 118 53.38 -14.38 17.52
C GLY A 118 52.64 -14.61 16.18
N ASN A 119 52.56 -15.85 15.74
CA ASN A 119 51.84 -16.20 14.51
C ASN A 119 50.32 -16.11 14.70
N SER A 120 49.78 -16.63 15.80
CA SER A 120 48.35 -16.49 16.14
C SER A 120 47.93 -15.03 16.30
N ASN A 121 48.79 -14.19 16.88
CA ASN A 121 48.54 -12.77 16.96
C ASN A 121 48.54 -12.12 15.57
N LYS A 122 49.43 -12.49 14.65
CA LYS A 122 49.42 -12.01 13.26
C LYS A 122 48.14 -12.44 12.55
N GLU A 123 47.73 -13.70 12.73
CA GLU A 123 46.47 -14.20 12.17
C GLU A 123 45.24 -13.48 12.76
N LEU A 124 45.24 -13.25 14.08
CA LEU A 124 44.20 -12.48 14.74
C LEU A 124 44.12 -11.03 14.21
N PHE A 125 45.28 -10.39 14.02
CA PHE A 125 45.35 -9.04 13.43
C PHE A 125 44.84 -9.07 11.97
N ALA A 126 45.27 -10.05 11.18
CA ALA A 126 44.78 -10.21 9.78
C ALA A 126 43.28 -10.46 9.74
N CYS A 127 42.76 -11.28 10.65
CA CYS A 127 41.31 -11.53 10.76
C CYS A 127 40.55 -10.27 11.21
N LYS A 128 41.07 -9.52 12.18
CA LYS A 128 40.49 -8.24 12.62
C LYS A 128 40.48 -7.21 11.49
N ASP A 129 41.55 -7.13 10.71
CA ASP A 129 41.65 -6.20 9.58
C ASP A 129 40.70 -6.63 8.45
N LYS A 130 40.62 -7.92 8.17
CA LYS A 130 39.64 -8.46 7.21
C LYS A 130 38.21 -8.10 7.66
N ASN A 131 37.84 -8.40 8.91
CA ASN A 131 36.54 -8.06 9.48
C ASN A 131 36.25 -6.55 9.43
N LYS A 132 37.28 -5.73 9.75
CA LYS A 132 37.13 -4.26 9.67
C LYS A 132 36.82 -3.80 8.25
N ARG A 133 37.50 -4.36 7.24
CA ARG A 133 37.25 -4.07 5.84
C ARG A 133 35.88 -4.56 5.39
N GLU A 134 35.47 -5.77 5.81
CA GLU A 134 34.14 -6.30 5.52
C GLU A 134 33.03 -5.45 6.14
N ILE A 135 33.18 -5.04 7.41
CA ILE A 135 32.23 -4.17 8.10
C ILE A 135 32.16 -2.81 7.39
N ALA A 136 33.30 -2.25 6.96
CA ALA A 136 33.32 -1.00 6.23
C ALA A 136 32.64 -1.12 4.86
N SER A 137 32.89 -2.21 4.13
CA SER A 137 32.24 -2.53 2.85
C SER A 137 30.73 -2.70 3.05
N LYS A 138 30.31 -3.48 4.05
CA LYS A 138 28.89 -3.64 4.40
C LYS A 138 28.21 -2.33 4.75
N LYS A 139 28.87 -1.48 5.57
CA LYS A 139 28.36 -0.14 5.89
C LYS A 139 28.18 0.71 4.63
N LYS A 140 29.19 0.72 3.75
CA LYS A 140 29.14 1.46 2.49
C LYS A 140 28.00 0.95 1.60
N PHE A 141 27.84 -0.38 1.49
CA PHE A 141 26.73 -0.99 0.76
C PHE A 141 25.37 -0.58 1.31
N VAL A 142 25.16 -0.68 2.62
CA VAL A 142 23.91 -0.28 3.28
C VAL A 142 23.63 1.20 3.05
N GLU A 143 24.66 2.04 3.06
CA GLU A 143 24.50 3.48 2.81
C GLU A 143 24.13 3.74 1.34
N GLN A 144 24.79 3.08 0.40
CA GLN A 144 24.43 3.15 -1.02
C GLN A 144 23.01 2.69 -1.25
N PHE A 145 22.61 1.55 -0.65
CA PHE A 145 21.24 1.06 -0.72
C PHE A 145 20.22 2.07 -0.17
N ARG A 146 20.51 2.64 1.02
CA ARG A 146 19.66 3.69 1.60
C ARG A 146 19.55 4.92 0.69
N ASN A 147 20.65 5.32 0.08
CA ASN A 147 20.67 6.48 -0.81
C ASN A 147 19.86 6.21 -2.09
N VAL A 148 19.96 5.02 -2.67
CA VAL A 148 19.15 4.61 -3.81
C VAL A 148 17.68 4.54 -3.41
N ALA A 149 17.33 3.90 -2.29
CA ALA A 149 15.96 3.84 -1.78
C ALA A 149 15.36 5.25 -1.57
N LYS A 150 16.11 6.15 -0.93
CA LYS A 150 15.70 7.57 -0.78
C LYS A 150 15.50 8.26 -2.12
N LYS A 151 16.38 8.00 -3.09
CA LYS A 151 16.26 8.59 -4.44
C LYS A 151 14.97 8.11 -5.13
N ILE A 152 14.65 6.83 -5.03
CA ILE A 152 13.39 6.27 -5.56
C ILE A 152 12.19 6.93 -4.89
N GLU A 153 12.19 6.97 -3.57
CA GLU A 153 11.09 7.56 -2.81
C GLU A 153 10.89 9.04 -3.20
N ASN A 154 11.98 9.79 -3.30
CA ASN A 154 11.93 11.18 -3.73
C ASN A 154 11.43 11.33 -5.17
N GLN A 155 11.88 10.48 -6.09
CA GLN A 155 11.38 10.47 -7.47
C GLN A 155 9.89 10.17 -7.53
N LYS A 156 9.41 9.17 -6.80
CA LYS A 156 7.98 8.85 -6.69
C LYS A 156 7.19 10.01 -6.08
N LYS A 157 7.73 10.63 -5.02
CA LYS A 157 7.11 11.79 -4.37
C LYS A 157 7.02 12.99 -5.32
N ASN A 158 8.10 13.29 -6.04
CA ASN A 158 8.13 14.38 -7.01
C ASN A 158 7.17 14.11 -8.18
N LEU A 159 7.13 12.89 -8.68
CA LEU A 159 6.19 12.51 -9.75
C LEU A 159 4.74 12.66 -9.28
N ARG A 160 4.41 12.20 -8.07
CA ARG A 160 3.07 12.39 -7.49
C ARG A 160 2.71 13.87 -7.34
N ALA A 161 3.64 14.67 -6.83
CA ALA A 161 3.43 16.11 -6.68
C ALA A 161 3.23 16.80 -8.04
N ASN A 162 3.97 16.41 -9.08
CA ASN A 162 3.80 16.92 -10.43
C ASN A 162 2.44 16.53 -11.03
N ILE A 163 2.03 15.28 -10.87
CA ILE A 163 0.69 14.82 -11.30
C ILE A 163 -0.39 15.60 -10.53
N ALA A 164 -0.26 15.75 -9.22
CA ALA A 164 -1.19 16.51 -8.39
C ALA A 164 -1.31 17.97 -8.87
N LYS A 165 -0.18 18.62 -9.14
CA LYS A 165 -0.15 20.00 -9.68
C LYS A 165 -0.82 20.10 -11.05
N ASN A 166 -0.58 19.13 -11.94
CA ASN A 166 -1.21 19.08 -13.24
C ASN A 166 -2.70 18.84 -13.14
N LEU A 167 -3.15 17.94 -12.27
CA LEU A 167 -4.57 17.70 -12.01
C LEU A 167 -5.25 18.97 -11.48
N ALA A 168 -4.67 19.62 -10.47
CA ALA A 168 -5.21 20.85 -9.89
C ALA A 168 -5.29 21.99 -10.92
N ARG A 169 -4.28 22.12 -11.80
CA ARG A 169 -4.26 23.08 -12.90
C ARG A 169 -5.35 22.79 -13.91
N LYS A 170 -5.41 21.55 -14.42
CA LYS A 170 -6.40 21.13 -15.43
C LYS A 170 -7.83 21.22 -14.90
N PHE A 171 -8.06 20.93 -13.63
CA PHE A 171 -9.38 21.10 -13.03
C PHE A 171 -9.79 22.57 -12.98
N ARG A 172 -8.88 23.48 -12.63
CA ARG A 172 -9.17 24.93 -12.68
C ARG A 172 -9.46 25.42 -14.08
N GLU A 173 -8.65 25.04 -15.07
CA GLU A 173 -8.83 25.40 -16.49
C GLU A 173 -10.21 24.95 -17.01
N ASN A 174 -10.67 23.77 -16.59
CA ASN A 174 -11.95 23.22 -16.97
C ASN A 174 -13.11 23.61 -16.03
N LYS A 175 -12.90 24.52 -15.08
CA LYS A 175 -13.88 24.97 -14.07
C LYS A 175 -14.50 23.80 -13.29
N ILE A 176 -13.68 22.79 -13.00
CA ILE A 176 -14.07 21.62 -12.24
C ILE A 176 -13.75 21.87 -10.76
N ASP A 177 -14.80 21.88 -9.97
CA ASP A 177 -14.66 21.92 -8.50
C ASP A 177 -14.38 20.51 -7.97
N ALA A 178 -13.09 20.21 -7.78
CA ALA A 178 -12.60 18.95 -7.23
C ALA A 178 -11.36 19.21 -6.38
N LYS A 179 -11.27 18.55 -5.25
CA LYS A 179 -10.13 18.70 -4.34
C LYS A 179 -9.06 17.67 -4.69
N VAL A 180 -7.85 18.18 -4.95
CA VAL A 180 -6.67 17.36 -5.22
C VAL A 180 -5.72 17.48 -4.03
N ASP A 181 -5.32 16.35 -3.47
CA ASP A 181 -4.25 16.31 -2.47
C ASP A 181 -2.91 16.64 -3.17
N PRO A 182 -2.21 17.69 -2.74
CA PRO A 182 -1.00 18.15 -3.41
C PRO A 182 0.19 17.19 -3.30
N LYS A 183 0.15 16.25 -2.36
CA LYS A 183 1.23 15.28 -2.12
C LYS A 183 1.00 13.96 -2.83
N THR A 184 -0.23 13.49 -2.83
CA THR A 184 -0.58 12.17 -3.33
C THR A 184 -1.20 12.21 -4.73
N GLY A 185 -1.77 13.35 -5.13
CA GLY A 185 -2.56 13.48 -6.33
C GLY A 185 -3.95 12.82 -6.22
N ASN A 186 -4.34 12.39 -5.03
CA ASN A 186 -5.67 11.84 -4.82
C ASN A 186 -6.73 12.90 -5.03
N VAL A 187 -7.78 12.54 -5.72
CA VAL A 187 -8.97 13.38 -5.90
C VAL A 187 -10.07 12.86 -5.00
N THR A 188 -10.42 13.65 -4.00
CA THR A 188 -11.51 13.30 -3.11
C THR A 188 -12.81 13.84 -3.68
N LEU A 189 -13.73 12.93 -3.94
CA LEU A 189 -15.11 13.25 -4.31
C LEU A 189 -15.87 13.49 -3.01
N LEU A 190 -15.65 14.68 -2.42
CA LEU A 190 -16.46 15.18 -1.30
C LEU A 190 -17.73 15.76 -1.88
N MET A 191 -18.83 15.32 -1.34
CA MET A 191 -20.09 15.94 -1.69
C MET A 191 -20.90 16.20 -0.45
N ASP A 192 -21.36 17.44 -0.33
CA ASP A 192 -22.32 17.83 0.69
C ASP A 192 -23.46 16.82 0.74
N LYS A 193 -23.74 16.38 1.95
CA LYS A 193 -24.95 15.64 2.38
C LYS A 193 -25.66 14.85 1.25
N ASN A 194 -25.30 13.59 1.10
CA ASN A 194 -26.04 12.59 0.27
C ASN A 194 -25.98 12.73 -1.27
N LEU A 195 -25.08 13.54 -1.83
CA LEU A 195 -25.12 13.84 -3.27
C LEU A 195 -24.41 12.81 -4.17
N LEU A 196 -23.48 11.99 -3.65
CA LEU A 196 -22.88 10.92 -4.46
C LEU A 196 -23.83 9.74 -4.65
N PHE A 197 -24.41 9.31 -3.55
CA PHE A 197 -25.28 8.14 -3.51
C PHE A 197 -26.55 8.49 -2.74
N GLU A 198 -27.62 7.78 -3.06
CA GLU A 198 -28.83 7.77 -2.22
C GLU A 198 -28.48 7.21 -0.83
N THR A 199 -29.22 7.62 0.20
CA THR A 199 -29.00 7.18 1.59
C THR A 199 -28.99 5.64 1.66
N ASN A 200 -27.99 5.09 2.35
CA ASN A 200 -27.78 3.64 2.48
C ASN A 200 -27.74 2.86 1.15
N SER A 201 -27.45 3.53 0.06
CA SER A 201 -27.44 2.96 -1.29
C SER A 201 -26.05 3.10 -1.93
N ALA A 202 -25.81 2.28 -2.92
CA ALA A 202 -24.70 2.42 -3.86
C ALA A 202 -25.13 2.99 -5.22
N ARG A 203 -26.38 3.46 -5.34
CA ARG A 203 -26.91 4.06 -6.57
C ARG A 203 -26.37 5.48 -6.71
N LEU A 204 -25.68 5.75 -7.81
CA LEU A 204 -25.17 7.08 -8.12
C LEU A 204 -26.31 8.06 -8.40
N SER A 205 -26.26 9.21 -7.75
CA SER A 205 -27.14 10.33 -7.98
C SER A 205 -26.96 10.93 -9.39
N LYS A 206 -27.93 11.71 -9.85
CA LYS A 206 -27.81 12.46 -11.11
C LYS A 206 -26.63 13.44 -11.06
N PHE A 207 -26.45 14.12 -9.94
CA PHE A 207 -25.37 15.08 -9.73
C PHE A 207 -23.99 14.39 -9.77
N ALA A 208 -23.83 13.26 -9.08
CA ALA A 208 -22.60 12.48 -9.13
C ALA A 208 -22.21 12.09 -10.56
N LYS A 209 -23.17 11.67 -11.35
CA LYS A 209 -22.94 11.32 -12.77
C LYS A 209 -22.46 12.52 -13.58
N VAL A 210 -22.99 13.71 -13.33
CA VAL A 210 -22.54 14.95 -14.00
C VAL A 210 -21.10 15.28 -13.61
N LYS A 211 -20.79 15.27 -12.31
CA LYS A 211 -19.43 15.55 -11.81
C LYS A 211 -18.42 14.54 -12.33
N LEU A 212 -18.74 13.25 -12.31
CA LEU A 212 -17.86 12.20 -12.85
C LEU A 212 -17.60 12.38 -14.35
N LYS A 213 -18.58 12.83 -15.12
CA LYS A 213 -18.39 13.15 -16.55
C LYS A 213 -17.39 14.29 -16.77
N GLN A 214 -17.29 15.22 -15.84
CA GLN A 214 -16.32 16.31 -15.90
C GLN A 214 -14.93 15.87 -15.43
N ILE A 215 -14.87 15.18 -14.30
CA ILE A 215 -13.61 14.82 -13.62
C ILE A 215 -12.85 13.73 -14.38
N ILE A 216 -13.53 12.66 -14.78
CA ILE A 216 -12.85 11.45 -15.28
C ILE A 216 -12.06 11.68 -16.57
N PRO A 217 -12.58 12.42 -17.58
CA PRO A 217 -11.80 12.70 -18.77
C PRO A 217 -10.51 13.46 -18.47
N VAL A 218 -10.59 14.49 -17.63
CA VAL A 218 -9.43 15.29 -17.23
C VAL A 218 -8.43 14.47 -16.42
N TYR A 219 -8.93 13.63 -15.50
CA TYR A 219 -8.09 12.74 -14.71
C TYR A 219 -7.36 11.72 -15.60
N SER A 220 -8.08 11.14 -16.55
CA SER A 220 -7.52 10.21 -17.53
C SER A 220 -6.47 10.88 -18.43
N ASP A 221 -6.74 12.09 -18.89
CA ASP A 221 -5.80 12.87 -19.70
C ASP A 221 -4.47 13.08 -18.94
N VAL A 222 -4.52 13.57 -17.71
CA VAL A 222 -3.32 13.83 -16.91
C VAL A 222 -2.50 12.56 -16.62
N LEU A 223 -3.16 11.42 -16.40
CA LEU A 223 -2.46 10.18 -16.06
C LEU A 223 -1.95 9.39 -17.26
N PHE A 224 -2.61 9.52 -18.40
CA PHE A 224 -2.42 8.54 -19.48
C PHE A 224 -2.14 9.14 -20.86
N SER A 225 -2.16 10.46 -21.01
CA SER A 225 -1.82 11.09 -22.29
C SER A 225 -0.31 11.24 -22.48
N ASP A 226 0.44 11.46 -21.40
CA ASP A 226 1.89 11.46 -21.40
C ASP A 226 2.41 10.01 -21.21
N MET A 227 3.22 9.53 -22.15
CA MET A 227 3.75 8.17 -22.15
C MET A 227 4.66 7.92 -20.95
N ASP A 228 5.48 8.91 -20.56
CA ASP A 228 6.41 8.78 -19.43
C ASP A 228 5.67 8.64 -18.09
N ILE A 229 4.51 9.29 -17.96
CA ILE A 229 3.64 9.16 -16.78
C ILE A 229 2.87 7.85 -16.85
N LYS A 230 2.25 7.58 -18.00
CA LYS A 230 1.40 6.40 -18.25
C LYS A 230 2.11 5.09 -17.93
N GLU A 231 3.36 4.95 -18.37
CA GLU A 231 4.14 3.74 -18.11
C GLU A 231 4.47 3.54 -16.63
N LYS A 232 4.55 4.62 -15.85
CA LYS A 232 4.82 4.58 -14.41
C LYS A 232 3.57 4.34 -13.57
N ILE A 233 2.38 4.46 -14.13
CA ILE A 233 1.14 4.16 -13.41
C ILE A 233 0.96 2.64 -13.28
N GLN A 234 0.85 2.16 -12.06
CA GLN A 234 0.55 0.76 -11.76
C GLN A 234 -0.96 0.51 -11.71
N SER A 235 -1.68 1.40 -11.05
CA SER A 235 -3.14 1.30 -10.96
C SER A 235 -3.80 2.66 -10.82
N PHE A 236 -5.01 2.75 -11.33
CA PHE A 236 -6.01 3.74 -10.97
C PHE A 236 -6.99 3.11 -10.00
N ASN A 237 -7.23 3.72 -8.86
CA ASN A 237 -8.06 3.15 -7.83
C ASN A 237 -9.30 4.02 -7.60
N VAL A 238 -10.42 3.36 -7.48
CA VAL A 238 -11.68 3.94 -7.01
C VAL A 238 -11.91 3.40 -5.61
N GLU A 239 -11.70 4.23 -4.60
CA GLU A 239 -11.67 3.85 -3.20
C GLU A 239 -12.93 4.34 -2.50
N GLY A 240 -13.78 3.40 -2.09
CA GLY A 240 -15.00 3.70 -1.35
C GLY A 240 -14.77 3.64 0.16
N HIS A 241 -15.30 4.64 0.87
CA HIS A 241 -15.27 4.73 2.31
C HIS A 241 -16.69 4.84 2.87
N ALA A 242 -16.91 4.28 4.03
CA ALA A 242 -18.15 4.38 4.77
C ALA A 242 -17.94 5.20 6.06
N SER A 243 -18.99 5.78 6.57
CA SER A 243 -18.98 6.40 7.89
C SER A 243 -18.88 5.34 8.98
N PRO A 244 -18.21 5.63 10.12
CA PRO A 244 -18.15 4.72 11.25
C PRO A 244 -19.47 4.72 12.03
N ASN A 245 -20.52 4.19 11.38
CA ASN A 245 -21.87 4.10 11.89
C ASN A 245 -22.51 2.76 11.48
N PHE A 246 -23.26 2.16 12.39
CA PHE A 246 -24.04 0.96 12.13
C PHE A 246 -25.32 0.95 13.00
N LEU A 247 -26.47 0.65 12.41
CA LEU A 247 -27.78 0.65 13.11
C LEU A 247 -28.04 1.96 13.89
N SER A 248 -27.73 3.10 13.24
CA SER A 248 -27.92 4.46 13.78
C SER A 248 -27.05 4.82 15.00
N GLY A 249 -26.04 4.03 15.32
CA GLY A 249 -25.06 4.29 16.38
C GLY A 249 -23.64 4.39 15.89
N PRO A 250 -22.76 5.09 16.64
CA PRO A 250 -21.34 5.16 16.33
C PRO A 250 -20.67 3.79 16.49
N VAL A 251 -19.70 3.52 15.63
CA VAL A 251 -18.90 2.29 15.69
C VAL A 251 -17.45 2.70 15.87
N ASP A 252 -16.74 2.01 16.76
CA ASP A 252 -15.29 2.14 16.86
C ASP A 252 -14.64 1.43 15.66
N PRO A 253 -13.92 2.15 14.78
CA PRO A 253 -13.26 1.55 13.61
C PRO A 253 -12.21 0.49 13.94
N PHE A 254 -11.64 0.54 15.15
CA PHE A 254 -10.57 -0.35 15.58
C PHE A 254 -11.06 -1.52 16.44
N ASN A 255 -12.31 -1.43 16.97
CA ASN A 255 -12.90 -2.46 17.81
C ASN A 255 -14.39 -2.62 17.49
N SER A 256 -14.70 -2.95 16.26
CA SER A 256 -16.09 -3.12 15.79
C SER A 256 -16.49 -4.58 15.75
N LYS A 257 -17.81 -4.81 15.91
CA LYS A 257 -18.40 -6.13 15.67
C LYS A 257 -18.27 -6.52 14.19
N PRO A 258 -18.06 -7.80 13.86
CA PRO A 258 -17.91 -8.28 12.48
C PRO A 258 -19.07 -7.86 11.56
N GLU A 259 -20.30 -7.83 12.07
CA GLU A 259 -21.51 -7.46 11.31
C GLU A 259 -21.43 -5.99 10.84
N ALA A 260 -21.02 -5.08 11.73
CA ALA A 260 -20.85 -3.66 11.42
C ALA A 260 -19.74 -3.46 10.39
N TYR A 261 -18.63 -4.17 10.56
CA TYR A 261 -17.51 -4.12 9.62
C TYR A 261 -17.93 -4.64 8.24
N ASN A 262 -18.50 -5.82 8.17
CA ASN A 262 -18.89 -6.48 6.92
C ASN A 262 -19.96 -5.67 6.16
N TYR A 263 -20.94 -5.11 6.86
CA TYR A 263 -21.95 -4.25 6.27
C TYR A 263 -21.31 -3.02 5.59
N ASN A 264 -20.46 -2.31 6.32
CA ASN A 264 -19.84 -1.09 5.81
C ASN A 264 -18.77 -1.37 4.73
N LEU A 265 -18.05 -2.49 4.86
CA LEU A 265 -17.14 -2.95 3.81
C LEU A 265 -17.90 -3.26 2.52
N ASN A 266 -19.01 -3.97 2.61
CA ASN A 266 -19.87 -4.30 1.46
C ASN A 266 -20.45 -3.03 0.83
N LEU A 267 -20.97 -2.11 1.64
CA LEU A 267 -21.55 -0.85 1.16
C LEU A 267 -20.49 0.00 0.43
N SER A 268 -19.30 0.16 1.02
CA SER A 268 -18.21 0.94 0.43
C SER A 268 -17.67 0.31 -0.86
N SER A 269 -17.57 -1.02 -0.90
CA SER A 269 -17.16 -1.77 -2.09
C SER A 269 -18.17 -1.62 -3.22
N ARG A 270 -19.47 -1.74 -2.93
CA ARG A 270 -20.53 -1.53 -3.93
C ARG A 270 -20.57 -0.09 -4.45
N ARG A 271 -20.27 0.90 -3.61
CA ARG A 271 -20.16 2.31 -4.03
C ARG A 271 -19.00 2.52 -4.98
N ALA A 272 -17.81 2.01 -4.64
CA ALA A 272 -16.66 2.06 -5.53
C ALA A 272 -16.95 1.37 -6.87
N LEU A 273 -17.57 0.20 -6.85
CA LEU A 273 -17.96 -0.54 -8.04
C LEU A 273 -18.99 0.23 -8.90
N SER A 274 -19.95 0.92 -8.26
CA SER A 274 -20.93 1.72 -8.99
C SER A 274 -20.32 2.88 -9.76
N ILE A 275 -19.29 3.52 -9.18
CA ILE A 275 -18.51 4.55 -9.87
C ILE A 275 -17.71 3.92 -11.01
N THR A 276 -17.02 2.82 -10.76
CA THR A 276 -16.23 2.10 -11.76
C THR A 276 -17.12 1.69 -12.95
N ASN A 277 -18.30 1.16 -12.68
CA ASN A 277 -19.28 0.79 -13.72
C ASN A 277 -19.77 2.01 -14.50
N PHE A 278 -19.94 3.16 -13.84
CA PHE A 278 -20.31 4.39 -14.52
C PHE A 278 -19.18 4.90 -15.42
N ILE A 279 -17.93 4.89 -14.95
CA ILE A 279 -16.74 5.31 -15.69
C ILE A 279 -16.62 4.51 -16.99
N TYR A 280 -16.79 3.19 -16.91
CA TYR A 280 -16.62 2.31 -18.06
C TYR A 280 -17.92 2.03 -18.81
N GLY A 281 -19.03 2.61 -18.37
CA GLY A 281 -20.32 2.56 -19.06
C GLY A 281 -20.29 3.28 -20.41
N ARG A 282 -21.28 2.99 -21.26
CA ARG A 282 -21.39 3.55 -22.61
C ARG A 282 -21.51 5.08 -22.66
N ARG A 283 -22.06 5.67 -21.61
CA ARG A 283 -22.42 7.09 -21.56
C ARG A 283 -21.24 8.02 -21.32
N LEU A 284 -20.13 7.50 -20.88
CA LEU A 284 -18.91 8.28 -20.65
C LEU A 284 -17.87 7.90 -21.69
N LYS A 285 -17.56 8.87 -22.56
CA LYS A 285 -16.52 8.75 -23.58
C LYS A 285 -15.36 9.63 -23.18
N PHE A 286 -14.14 9.11 -23.23
CA PHE A 286 -12.91 9.85 -22.97
C PHE A 286 -11.72 9.07 -23.53
N ASP A 287 -10.63 9.78 -23.78
CA ASP A 287 -9.39 9.21 -24.26
C ASP A 287 -8.75 8.31 -23.21
N ASN A 288 -7.95 7.34 -23.67
CA ASN A 288 -7.30 6.34 -22.81
C ASN A 288 -8.25 5.45 -21.98
N LYS A 289 -9.57 5.49 -22.24
CA LYS A 289 -10.57 4.73 -21.47
C LYS A 289 -10.23 3.23 -21.35
N TYR A 290 -9.83 2.61 -22.46
CA TYR A 290 -9.49 1.19 -22.49
C TYR A 290 -8.21 0.88 -21.68
N TYR A 291 -7.20 1.74 -21.80
CA TYR A 291 -5.99 1.59 -21.03
C TYR A 291 -6.26 1.76 -19.52
N MET A 292 -6.94 2.84 -19.17
CA MET A 292 -7.32 3.13 -17.79
C MET A 292 -8.11 1.97 -17.17
N ARG A 293 -9.02 1.35 -17.91
CA ARG A 293 -9.80 0.20 -17.47
C ARG A 293 -8.92 -0.98 -17.05
N ASN A 294 -7.86 -1.24 -17.81
CA ASN A 294 -6.97 -2.39 -17.54
C ASN A 294 -6.17 -2.23 -16.24
N VAL A 295 -5.93 -0.99 -15.81
CA VAL A 295 -5.20 -0.69 -14.59
C VAL A 295 -6.12 -0.26 -13.44
N THR A 296 -7.44 -0.30 -13.61
CA THR A 296 -8.39 0.13 -12.59
C THR A 296 -8.61 -0.93 -11.52
N LYS A 297 -8.62 -0.46 -10.28
CA LYS A 297 -9.04 -1.23 -9.09
C LYS A 297 -10.21 -0.54 -8.42
N SER A 298 -11.18 -1.32 -7.97
CA SER A 298 -12.32 -0.86 -7.18
C SER A 298 -12.16 -1.41 -5.77
N ILE A 299 -12.01 -0.55 -4.79
CA ILE A 299 -11.58 -0.91 -3.43
C ILE A 299 -12.61 -0.37 -2.43
N GLY A 300 -13.07 -1.21 -1.52
CA GLY A 300 -13.86 -0.79 -0.38
C GLY A 300 -13.05 -0.84 0.89
N TYR A 301 -13.05 0.24 1.66
CA TYR A 301 -12.36 0.34 2.94
C TYR A 301 -13.29 0.22 4.15
N GLY A 302 -14.61 0.12 3.93
CA GLY A 302 -15.54 0.25 5.04
C GLY A 302 -15.34 1.57 5.77
N PHE A 303 -15.32 1.53 7.07
CA PHE A 303 -15.05 2.67 7.95
C PHE A 303 -13.62 2.67 8.54
N THR A 304 -12.69 1.90 7.99
CA THR A 304 -11.33 1.75 8.57
C THR A 304 -10.47 3.02 8.43
N ARG A 305 -10.89 3.97 7.60
CA ARG A 305 -10.22 5.26 7.38
C ARG A 305 -11.17 6.43 7.64
N PRO A 306 -11.65 6.61 8.88
CA PRO A 306 -12.57 7.67 9.21
C PRO A 306 -11.85 9.02 9.28
N VAL A 307 -12.60 10.09 9.05
CA VAL A 307 -12.12 11.46 9.22
C VAL A 307 -12.53 11.96 10.58
N LEU A 308 -11.58 12.48 11.37
CA LEU A 308 -11.85 13.07 12.67
C LEU A 308 -12.65 14.38 12.53
N LEU A 309 -13.52 14.63 13.48
CA LEU A 309 -14.10 15.97 13.67
C LEU A 309 -12.98 16.89 14.16
N SER A 310 -12.74 18.01 13.47
CA SER A 310 -11.82 19.02 13.99
C SER A 310 -12.46 19.74 15.19
N ALA A 311 -11.65 20.17 16.15
CA ALA A 311 -12.11 20.90 17.33
C ALA A 311 -12.79 22.25 16.98
N ASN A 312 -12.53 22.79 15.79
CA ASN A 312 -13.08 24.04 15.29
C ASN A 312 -14.03 23.78 14.11
N PHE A 313 -15.30 23.66 14.42
CA PHE A 313 -16.38 23.40 13.46
C PHE A 313 -16.61 24.53 12.43
N ASN A 314 -16.01 25.71 12.65
CA ASN A 314 -16.12 26.87 11.76
C ASN A 314 -15.07 26.94 10.68
N ASN A 315 -14.15 25.99 10.64
CA ASN A 315 -13.10 26.00 9.64
C ASN A 315 -13.61 25.37 8.34
N LYS A 316 -13.37 26.07 7.26
CA LYS A 316 -13.66 25.61 5.90
C LYS A 316 -13.04 24.23 5.69
N LEU A 317 -13.61 23.45 4.77
CA LEU A 317 -13.12 22.10 4.37
C LEU A 317 -11.58 22.03 4.19
N GLU A 318 -10.96 23.17 3.89
CA GLU A 318 -9.52 23.35 3.73
C GLU A 318 -8.72 23.13 5.02
N ASP A 319 -9.30 23.46 6.19
CA ASP A 319 -8.65 23.31 7.50
C ASP A 319 -8.78 21.88 8.05
N ILE A 320 -9.82 21.17 7.66
CA ILE A 320 -10.07 19.79 8.08
C ILE A 320 -9.14 18.80 7.34
N MET A 321 -8.76 19.14 6.12
CA MET A 321 -7.79 18.41 5.34
C MET A 321 -6.42 19.05 5.47
N ASN A 322 -5.83 18.91 6.65
CA ASN A 322 -4.46 19.30 6.91
C ASN A 322 -3.54 18.83 5.76
N PRO A 323 -2.62 19.69 5.25
CA PRO A 323 -1.70 19.35 4.18
C PRO A 323 -0.78 18.14 4.46
N LYS A 324 -0.81 17.60 5.65
CA LYS A 324 -0.12 16.34 6.00
C LYS A 324 -0.85 15.07 5.54
N GLY A 325 -1.94 15.20 4.76
CA GLY A 325 -2.67 14.09 4.15
C GLY A 325 -3.10 13.04 5.19
N ILE A 326 -4.31 12.54 5.10
CA ILE A 326 -4.86 11.46 5.92
C ILE A 326 -4.48 11.60 7.40
N LEU A 327 -5.33 12.22 8.17
CA LEU A 327 -5.29 12.08 9.61
C LEU A 327 -5.54 10.60 9.94
N VAL A 328 -4.47 9.83 10.03
CA VAL A 328 -4.50 8.58 10.77
C VAL A 328 -4.95 8.96 12.17
N ALA A 329 -6.03 8.37 12.64
CA ALA A 329 -6.58 8.64 13.95
C ALA A 329 -5.46 8.59 14.99
N ASP A 330 -5.07 9.76 15.51
CA ASP A 330 -4.14 9.82 16.62
C ASP A 330 -4.83 9.11 17.80
N ARG A 331 -4.11 8.21 18.43
CA ARG A 331 -4.62 7.37 19.52
C ARG A 331 -4.82 8.14 20.83
N SER A 332 -4.59 9.45 20.85
CA SER A 332 -4.77 10.28 22.05
C SER A 332 -6.25 10.57 22.29
N PRO A 333 -6.79 10.26 23.45
CA PRO A 333 -8.16 10.60 23.81
C PRO A 333 -8.24 12.10 24.23
N ALA A 334 -8.14 13.00 23.27
CA ALA A 334 -8.54 14.38 23.55
C ALA A 334 -10.05 14.43 23.66
N SER A 335 -10.56 14.67 24.85
CA SER A 335 -11.97 14.85 25.15
C SER A 335 -12.51 16.12 24.47
N VAL A 336 -12.98 15.98 23.25
CA VAL A 336 -13.68 17.05 22.54
C VAL A 336 -15.14 17.03 23.01
N LYS A 337 -15.57 18.06 23.77
CA LYS A 337 -16.98 18.30 24.07
C LYS A 337 -17.67 18.77 22.79
N ILE A 338 -18.49 17.93 22.20
CA ILE A 338 -19.22 18.18 20.96
C ILE A 338 -20.67 18.58 21.28
N PRO A 339 -21.20 19.67 20.70
CA PRO A 339 -22.62 20.06 20.89
C PRO A 339 -23.56 19.03 20.25
N MET A 340 -24.58 18.59 20.98
CA MET A 340 -25.46 17.45 20.66
C MET A 340 -26.41 17.62 19.46
N ALA A 341 -26.42 18.75 18.76
CA ALA A 341 -27.40 19.06 17.71
C ALA A 341 -26.92 18.82 16.27
N ASN A 342 -25.71 18.25 16.05
CA ASN A 342 -25.14 18.08 14.72
C ASN A 342 -25.39 16.67 14.18
N PRO A 343 -25.90 16.53 12.93
CA PRO A 343 -26.14 15.22 12.30
C PRO A 343 -24.87 14.37 12.12
N ASP A 344 -23.68 14.96 12.20
CA ASP A 344 -22.40 14.23 12.20
C ASP A 344 -22.11 13.48 13.50
N LEU A 345 -22.86 13.74 14.58
CA LEU A 345 -22.68 13.10 15.90
C LEU A 345 -22.98 11.60 15.92
N LYS A 346 -23.67 11.08 14.92
CA LYS A 346 -23.94 9.63 14.78
C LYS A 346 -22.68 8.78 14.59
N CYS A 347 -21.51 9.41 14.43
CA CYS A 347 -20.21 8.76 14.22
C CYS A 347 -19.22 9.01 15.36
N GLY A 348 -19.67 9.48 16.53
CA GLY A 348 -18.83 9.76 17.69
C GLY A 348 -17.82 10.89 17.43
N LYS A 349 -16.54 10.62 17.60
CA LYS A 349 -15.45 11.59 17.35
C LYS A 349 -15.11 11.82 15.87
N TYR A 350 -15.80 11.14 14.98
CA TYR A 350 -15.54 11.22 13.54
C TYR A 350 -16.66 11.98 12.82
N SER A 351 -16.33 12.63 11.72
CA SER A 351 -17.31 13.19 10.80
C SER A 351 -17.94 12.08 9.97
N CYS A 352 -19.25 11.91 10.08
CA CYS A 352 -19.99 10.96 9.25
C CYS A 352 -19.93 11.35 7.78
N SER A 353 -20.15 12.64 7.48
CA SER A 353 -20.23 13.15 6.11
C SER A 353 -18.87 13.04 5.39
N LEU A 354 -17.79 13.47 6.04
CA LEU A 354 -16.44 13.41 5.47
C LEU A 354 -15.89 11.99 5.39
N SER A 355 -16.30 11.12 6.33
CA SER A 355 -15.89 9.71 6.30
C SER A 355 -16.58 8.94 5.17
N GLN A 356 -17.79 9.34 4.79
CA GLN A 356 -18.55 8.74 3.71
C GLN A 356 -18.19 9.37 2.37
N ARG A 357 -17.09 8.94 1.79
CA ARG A 357 -16.53 9.53 0.57
C ARG A 357 -16.10 8.47 -0.43
N VAL A 358 -15.79 8.92 -1.63
CA VAL A 358 -15.01 8.14 -2.59
C VAL A 358 -13.78 8.93 -2.99
N GLU A 359 -12.66 8.27 -3.00
CA GLU A 359 -11.38 8.82 -3.46
C GLU A 359 -10.99 8.17 -4.80
N LEU A 360 -10.52 9.00 -5.71
CA LEU A 360 -9.84 8.55 -6.91
C LEU A 360 -8.34 8.71 -6.65
N SER A 361 -7.62 7.61 -6.67
CA SER A 361 -6.19 7.59 -6.40
C SER A 361 -5.45 6.81 -7.48
N PHE A 362 -4.13 6.90 -7.48
CA PHE A 362 -3.29 6.10 -8.35
C PHE A 362 -2.07 5.56 -7.59
N SER A 363 -1.58 4.41 -8.01
CA SER A 363 -0.29 3.90 -7.55
C SER A 363 0.74 3.91 -8.67
N LEU A 364 2.00 4.11 -8.28
CA LEU A 364 3.13 4.09 -9.19
C LEU A 364 3.81 2.72 -9.14
N LYS A 365 4.26 2.26 -10.29
CA LYS A 365 5.11 1.06 -10.39
C LYS A 365 6.44 1.30 -9.67
N ASP A 366 7.04 0.24 -9.22
CA ASP A 366 8.47 0.23 -8.91
C ASP A 366 9.24 0.30 -10.22
N ASP A 367 10.24 1.17 -10.28
CA ASP A 367 11.07 1.30 -11.48
C ASP A 367 11.99 0.07 -11.60
N PRO A 368 11.80 -0.78 -12.63
CA PRO A 368 12.65 -1.98 -12.82
C PRO A 368 14.13 -1.63 -12.93
N LYS A 369 14.46 -0.53 -13.62
CA LYS A 369 15.86 -0.05 -13.75
C LYS A 369 16.49 0.34 -12.42
N THR A 370 15.66 0.73 -11.46
CA THR A 370 16.14 1.07 -10.13
C THR A 370 16.29 -0.17 -9.26
N ILE A 371 15.43 -1.15 -9.43
CA ILE A 371 15.59 -2.47 -8.81
C ILE A 371 16.84 -3.15 -9.37
N GLU A 372 17.05 -3.09 -10.68
CA GLU A 372 18.25 -3.59 -11.36
C GLU A 372 19.51 -2.91 -10.82
N LYS A 373 19.54 -1.58 -10.69
CA LYS A 373 20.63 -0.85 -10.05
C LYS A 373 20.88 -1.23 -8.59
N ILE A 374 19.86 -1.65 -7.87
CA ILE A 374 20.00 -2.19 -6.51
C ILE A 374 20.61 -3.60 -6.57
N LEU A 375 20.22 -4.38 -7.54
CA LEU A 375 20.75 -5.74 -7.77
C LEU A 375 22.16 -5.73 -8.35
N ASP A 376 22.51 -4.70 -9.13
CA ASP A 376 23.83 -4.47 -9.73
C ASP A 376 24.80 -3.71 -8.81
N LEU A 377 24.35 -3.31 -7.62
CA LEU A 377 25.29 -2.87 -6.61
C LEU A 377 26.31 -3.99 -6.40
N PRO A 378 27.64 -3.68 -6.41
CA PRO A 378 28.66 -4.70 -6.44
C PRO A 378 28.38 -5.71 -5.32
N LYS A 379 27.99 -6.87 -5.74
CA LYS A 379 28.02 -8.10 -4.94
C LYS A 379 29.50 -8.40 -4.85
N ASP A 380 30.22 -7.64 -4.02
CA ASP A 380 31.55 -8.05 -3.65
C ASP A 380 31.39 -9.49 -3.24
N ASP A 381 32.14 -10.41 -3.88
CA ASP A 381 32.10 -11.88 -3.79
C ASP A 381 32.18 -12.46 -2.37
N LEU A 382 32.00 -11.65 -1.38
CA LEU A 382 32.11 -11.90 0.07
C LEU A 382 30.85 -12.53 0.71
N TRP A 383 29.78 -12.75 -0.06
CA TRP A 383 28.54 -13.34 0.47
C TRP A 383 28.36 -14.82 0.14
N LEU A 384 29.25 -15.37 -0.71
CA LEU A 384 29.13 -16.75 -1.24
C LEU A 384 30.36 -17.64 -0.97
N LYS A 385 31.23 -17.28 -0.01
CA LYS A 385 32.29 -18.17 0.44
C LYS A 385 32.15 -18.50 1.92
#